data_8657b15b1518b8e345adeed780c47637
#
_entry.id   8657b15b1518b8e345adeed780c47637
#
_cell.length_a   1.000
_cell.length_b   1.000
_cell.length_c   1.000
_cell.angle_alpha   90.00
_cell.angle_beta   90.00
_cell.angle_gamma   90.00
#
_symmetry.space_group_name_H-M   'P 1'
#
loop_
_entity.id
_entity.type
_entity.pdbx_description
1 polymer ?
#
loop_
_entity_poly.entity_id
_entity_poly.type
_entity_poly.pdbx_seq_one_letter_code
_entity_poly.pdbx_strand_id
1 'polypeptide(L)'
;NATTLPSSLVTSNEPYLSMGGSIHSLPVQLTYNGTLDDNGNLTSAREQSILYGTMEGGLHIVDASSGIEQMVFVPADILNDSVASKALVVGQSDASAPAHGMDGAWVSDPAYNITTVGSGSSAVSKVTAKQMNIYGGMRMGGSSYYGLDVLSPTSPKLLFRIGADQTDYSRMGQSWSKPVLANIRYNGSIRRVLIVGGGYDQCYEKPNITLTDACFTNGKAKGNAVYIIDAKTGQRLWWTSDTGSNTDNANMKHSIVSRISTLDRDADGLVDHLYFGDLGGQIFRVDLNNNQTKTNSTYSSFGVRVVRLANLATNDSTYDGTNDYTGGNAPRFYEPPTVTIHDYGIHTFITVGIASGDRSTPLDVYPLTGREGMTPASALSGRPVNNVYGIIDKDFVKKNLMSLTDNQLETKDITRTGLRKNPQILRTGETRVAQIFFPTTGVGKGGWYRSLSSTSDGTEKANNSFRIKGGLKAFEEPMAITGNLIIPVYDPQGTGIVAADPCLPRVVGETDRQTYCLPFGACLNPDGTINSNKENPSGFQTKTGSNCPAGVSECNTNVIGAGIRNITFVPKRDEPPVTNSCGKLQLSGNENGTGEWQCTSHLLPVRWYERYR
;
A
#
# COMPACT_ATOMS: atom_id res chain seq x y z
N ASN A 1 -6.50 5.80 39.05
CA ASN A 1 -7.38 6.18 37.95
C ASN A 1 -7.67 7.68 38.01
N ALA A 2 -6.75 8.49 37.47
CA ALA A 2 -7.02 9.90 37.32
C ALA A 2 -8.03 10.10 36.19
N THR A 3 -9.20 10.61 36.51
CA THR A 3 -10.23 10.99 35.52
C THR A 3 -10.02 12.41 34.99
N THR A 4 -9.05 13.13 35.54
CA THR A 4 -8.69 14.50 35.15
C THR A 4 -7.18 14.60 35.02
N LEU A 5 -6.73 15.39 34.06
CA LEU A 5 -5.32 15.75 33.94
C LEU A 5 -4.86 16.43 35.24
N PRO A 6 -3.64 16.13 35.75
CA PRO A 6 -3.09 16.83 36.89
C PRO A 6 -3.04 18.33 36.61
N SER A 7 -3.39 19.14 37.61
CA SER A 7 -3.40 20.60 37.50
C SER A 7 -2.00 21.21 37.38
N SER A 8 -0.96 20.41 37.59
CA SER A 8 0.45 20.75 37.32
C SER A 8 1.15 19.56 36.70
N LEU A 9 1.86 19.79 35.62
CA LEU A 9 2.84 18.83 35.11
C LEU A 9 3.92 18.69 36.19
N VAL A 10 3.98 17.54 36.84
CA VAL A 10 5.09 17.21 37.72
C VAL A 10 6.28 17.02 36.79
N THR A 11 7.22 17.97 36.83
CA THR A 11 8.53 17.76 36.23
C THR A 11 9.25 16.69 37.03
N SER A 12 9.10 15.45 36.63
CA SER A 12 9.88 14.33 37.13
C SER A 12 11.29 14.48 36.58
N ASN A 13 12.30 14.37 37.42
CA ASN A 13 13.70 14.26 36.98
C ASN A 13 13.98 12.87 36.38
N GLU A 14 13.03 11.98 36.39
CA GLU A 14 13.09 10.67 35.75
C GLU A 14 12.59 10.80 34.30
N PRO A 15 13.26 10.18 33.32
CA PRO A 15 12.79 10.16 31.95
C PRO A 15 11.36 9.59 31.90
N TYR A 16 10.45 10.28 31.25
CA TYR A 16 9.11 9.76 31.02
C TYR A 16 9.24 8.62 30.01
N LEU A 17 9.12 7.39 30.47
CA LEU A 17 9.42 6.20 29.66
C LEU A 17 8.27 5.80 28.73
N SER A 18 7.13 6.45 28.76
CA SER A 18 6.00 6.10 27.93
C SER A 18 5.96 6.97 26.67
N MET A 19 6.47 6.42 25.59
CA MET A 19 6.41 7.03 24.26
C MET A 19 5.04 6.86 23.58
N GLY A 20 4.14 6.06 24.14
CA GLY A 20 2.93 5.61 23.48
C GLY A 20 3.18 4.51 22.42
N GLY A 21 2.13 3.80 22.06
CA GLY A 21 2.20 2.73 21.05
C GLY A 21 2.09 3.29 19.62
N SER A 22 3.13 3.15 18.80
CA SER A 22 3.06 3.42 17.36
C SER A 22 3.10 2.10 16.61
N ILE A 23 2.00 1.75 15.92
CA ILE A 23 1.88 0.47 15.21
C ILE A 23 1.89 0.67 13.69
N HIS A 24 1.03 1.56 13.18
CA HIS A 24 0.87 1.79 11.73
C HIS A 24 1.31 3.19 11.30
N SER A 25 1.53 4.10 12.24
CA SER A 25 2.11 5.40 11.97
C SER A 25 3.62 5.25 11.80
N LEU A 26 4.04 4.90 10.59
CA LEU A 26 5.47 4.81 10.28
C LEU A 26 6.14 6.17 10.47
N PRO A 27 7.34 6.22 11.10
CA PRO A 27 8.05 7.47 11.32
C PRO A 27 8.36 8.20 10.01
N VAL A 28 8.11 9.51 9.99
CA VAL A 28 8.43 10.39 8.85
C VAL A 28 9.54 11.34 9.24
N GLN A 29 10.61 11.36 8.46
CA GLN A 29 11.73 12.26 8.67
C GLN A 29 11.40 13.65 8.10
N LEU A 30 11.56 14.69 8.92
CA LEU A 30 11.41 16.10 8.55
C LEU A 30 12.79 16.74 8.57
N THR A 31 13.23 17.35 7.46
CA THR A 31 14.52 18.04 7.37
C THR A 31 14.26 19.55 7.29
N TYR A 32 14.74 20.31 8.27
CA TYR A 32 14.53 21.76 8.34
C TYR A 32 15.65 22.54 7.72
N ASN A 33 16.89 22.12 7.97
CA ASN A 33 18.06 22.70 7.33
C ASN A 33 19.22 21.70 7.25
N GLY A 34 20.25 22.06 6.49
CA GLY A 34 21.46 21.26 6.37
C GLY A 34 22.43 21.82 5.36
N THR A 35 23.62 21.24 5.32
CA THR A 35 24.62 21.50 4.30
C THR A 35 24.69 20.36 3.31
N LEU A 36 24.98 20.68 2.05
CA LEU A 36 25.17 19.69 0.99
C LEU A 36 26.68 19.50 0.73
N ASP A 37 27.06 18.27 0.45
CA ASP A 37 28.37 17.93 -0.10
C ASP A 37 28.47 18.28 -1.60
N ASP A 38 29.64 18.04 -2.21
CA ASP A 38 29.88 18.31 -3.64
C ASP A 38 29.00 17.48 -4.57
N ASN A 39 28.43 16.39 -4.07
CA ASN A 39 27.51 15.51 -4.82
C ASN A 39 26.03 15.89 -4.59
N GLY A 40 25.76 16.91 -3.78
CA GLY A 40 24.40 17.33 -3.44
C GLY A 40 23.72 16.50 -2.36
N ASN A 41 24.46 15.67 -1.60
CA ASN A 41 23.91 14.90 -0.49
C ASN A 41 23.97 15.72 0.81
N LEU A 42 22.99 15.51 1.68
CA LEU A 42 23.00 16.10 3.01
C LEU A 42 24.17 15.54 3.85
N THR A 43 24.95 16.46 4.43
CA THR A 43 26.03 16.11 5.36
C THR A 43 25.48 15.81 6.76
N SER A 44 26.37 15.52 7.71
CA SER A 44 26.01 15.38 9.14
C SER A 44 25.55 16.71 9.78
N ALA A 45 25.94 17.87 9.20
CA ALA A 45 25.50 19.19 9.65
C ALA A 45 24.07 19.48 9.14
N ARG A 46 23.08 18.93 9.83
CA ARG A 46 21.67 18.99 9.46
C ARG A 46 20.77 19.04 10.70
N GLU A 47 19.63 19.69 10.56
CA GLU A 47 18.56 19.73 11.55
C GLU A 47 17.37 18.91 11.04
N GLN A 48 17.04 17.88 11.78
CA GLN A 48 16.01 16.92 11.41
C GLN A 48 15.15 16.56 12.62
N SER A 49 13.89 16.26 12.36
CA SER A 49 12.97 15.73 13.36
C SER A 49 12.26 14.49 12.82
N ILE A 50 11.69 13.71 13.71
CA ILE A 50 10.90 12.52 13.43
C ILE A 50 9.47 12.81 13.83
N LEU A 51 8.55 12.59 12.88
CA LEU A 51 7.10 12.67 13.06
C LEU A 51 6.55 11.26 13.18
N TYR A 52 5.69 11.01 14.18
CA TYR A 52 4.94 9.76 14.33
C TYR A 52 3.67 9.98 15.14
N GLY A 53 2.66 9.16 14.91
CA GLY A 53 1.42 9.13 15.69
C GLY A 53 1.38 7.95 16.65
N THR A 54 0.58 8.08 17.71
CA THR A 54 0.45 7.04 18.74
C THR A 54 -1.00 6.59 18.95
N MET A 55 -1.15 5.37 19.45
CA MET A 55 -2.46 4.79 19.80
C MET A 55 -3.18 5.58 20.89
N GLU A 56 -2.44 6.27 21.75
CA GLU A 56 -2.99 7.11 22.83
C GLU A 56 -3.63 8.39 22.31
N GLY A 57 -3.36 8.80 21.04
CA GLY A 57 -4.02 9.93 20.41
C GLY A 57 -3.15 11.15 20.15
N GLY A 58 -1.84 11.05 20.40
CA GLY A 58 -0.85 12.11 20.11
C GLY A 58 -0.22 11.94 18.74
N LEU A 59 0.02 13.06 18.06
CA LEU A 59 0.93 13.17 16.93
C LEU A 59 2.17 13.93 17.42
N HIS A 60 3.32 13.28 17.37
CA HIS A 60 4.55 13.76 17.98
C HIS A 60 5.56 14.21 16.92
N ILE A 61 6.27 15.31 17.20
CA ILE A 61 7.50 15.67 16.49
C ILE A 61 8.63 15.73 17.51
N VAL A 62 9.66 14.94 17.27
CA VAL A 62 10.82 14.79 18.16
C VAL A 62 12.09 15.15 17.39
N ASP A 63 12.96 15.94 18.00
CA ASP A 63 14.28 16.26 17.42
C ASP A 63 15.11 14.99 17.26
N ALA A 64 15.60 14.75 16.04
CA ALA A 64 16.27 13.50 15.68
C ALA A 64 17.65 13.33 16.34
N SER A 65 18.27 14.42 16.80
CA SER A 65 19.60 14.40 17.40
C SER A 65 19.57 14.27 18.93
N SER A 66 18.63 14.95 19.58
CA SER A 66 18.53 15.03 21.03
C SER A 66 17.45 14.15 21.63
N GLY A 67 16.46 13.73 20.84
CA GLY A 67 15.28 13.03 21.33
C GLY A 67 14.28 13.94 22.06
N ILE A 68 14.49 15.25 22.03
CA ILE A 68 13.59 16.21 22.71
C ILE A 68 12.29 16.36 21.91
N GLU A 69 11.17 16.22 22.59
CA GLU A 69 9.85 16.45 22.02
C GLU A 69 9.64 17.93 21.74
N GLN A 70 9.31 18.26 20.49
CA GLN A 70 9.09 19.63 20.01
C GLN A 70 7.61 19.96 19.90
N MET A 71 6.77 18.95 19.64
CA MET A 71 5.33 19.09 19.47
C MET A 71 4.61 17.80 19.85
N VAL A 72 3.49 17.96 20.53
CA VAL A 72 2.41 16.95 20.57
C VAL A 72 1.13 17.62 20.11
N PHE A 73 0.55 17.09 19.03
CA PHE A 73 -0.77 17.52 18.56
C PHE A 73 -1.80 16.46 18.91
N VAL A 74 -2.82 16.84 19.68
CA VAL A 74 -3.97 15.98 20.01
C VAL A 74 -5.22 16.59 19.36
N PRO A 75 -5.84 15.87 18.41
CA PRO A 75 -7.01 16.40 17.71
C PRO A 75 -8.25 16.47 18.58
N ALA A 76 -9.13 17.41 18.26
CA ALA A 76 -10.42 17.56 18.96
C ALA A 76 -11.27 16.27 18.88
N ASP A 77 -11.14 15.50 17.81
CA ASP A 77 -11.83 14.21 17.64
C ASP A 77 -11.46 13.22 18.76
N ILE A 78 -10.22 13.21 19.22
CA ILE A 78 -9.75 12.39 20.35
C ILE A 78 -10.21 13.01 21.69
N LEU A 79 -10.06 14.33 21.86
CA LEU A 79 -10.40 15.01 23.11
C LEU A 79 -11.89 14.94 23.42
N ASN A 80 -12.73 14.98 22.39
CA ASN A 80 -14.19 14.96 22.52
C ASN A 80 -14.77 13.53 22.63
N ASP A 81 -13.98 12.50 22.33
CA ASP A 81 -14.39 11.11 22.49
C ASP A 81 -14.13 10.65 23.92
N SER A 82 -15.19 10.27 24.64
CA SER A 82 -15.11 9.88 26.05
C SER A 82 -14.32 8.59 26.29
N VAL A 83 -14.13 7.77 25.28
CA VAL A 83 -13.34 6.53 25.35
C VAL A 83 -11.89 6.80 24.94
N ALA A 84 -11.68 7.42 23.77
CA ALA A 84 -10.35 7.71 23.25
C ALA A 84 -9.54 8.66 24.15
N SER A 85 -10.19 9.69 24.73
CA SER A 85 -9.54 10.65 25.63
C SER A 85 -8.97 10.03 26.91
N LYS A 86 -9.52 8.90 27.35
CA LYS A 86 -9.00 8.18 28.54
C LYS A 86 -7.57 7.64 28.33
N ALA A 87 -7.21 7.34 27.11
CA ALA A 87 -5.87 6.86 26.81
C ALA A 87 -4.78 7.91 27.02
N LEU A 88 -5.15 9.21 26.96
CA LEU A 88 -4.23 10.32 27.26
C LEU A 88 -3.93 10.44 28.76
N VAL A 89 -4.68 9.76 29.61
CA VAL A 89 -4.48 9.79 31.06
C VAL A 89 -3.66 8.57 31.48
N VAL A 90 -2.63 8.80 32.30
CA VAL A 90 -1.77 7.73 32.78
C VAL A 90 -2.61 6.67 33.51
N GLY A 91 -2.53 5.42 33.03
CA GLY A 91 -3.19 4.28 33.63
C GLY A 91 -4.61 4.03 33.09
N GLN A 92 -4.74 3.86 31.79
CA GLN A 92 -5.98 3.36 31.22
C GLN A 92 -6.34 2.02 31.88
N SER A 93 -7.46 1.98 32.58
CA SER A 93 -7.87 0.82 33.36
C SER A 93 -8.73 -0.18 32.59
N ASP A 94 -9.17 0.17 31.38
CA ASP A 94 -10.08 -0.65 30.59
C ASP A 94 -9.36 -1.31 29.42
N ALA A 95 -8.90 -2.55 29.66
CA ALA A 95 -8.27 -3.37 28.63
C ALA A 95 -9.27 -3.87 27.56
N SER A 96 -10.58 -3.73 27.79
CA SER A 96 -11.62 -4.19 26.86
C SER A 96 -11.85 -3.23 25.69
N ALA A 97 -11.39 -1.99 25.80
CA ALA A 97 -11.50 -0.98 24.76
C ALA A 97 -10.13 -0.30 24.53
N PRO A 98 -9.21 -0.94 23.79
CA PRO A 98 -7.93 -0.33 23.48
C PRO A 98 -8.12 0.96 22.69
N ALA A 99 -7.30 1.95 22.97
CA ALA A 99 -7.29 3.19 22.22
C ALA A 99 -6.74 2.97 20.80
N HIS A 100 -7.27 3.71 19.84
CA HIS A 100 -6.86 3.68 18.44
C HIS A 100 -6.40 5.04 17.91
N GLY A 101 -6.09 5.96 18.71
CA GLY A 101 -5.66 7.34 18.56
C GLY A 101 -5.27 7.86 17.17
N MET A 102 -3.99 8.23 17.03
CA MET A 102 -3.41 8.84 15.83
C MET A 102 -2.48 7.88 15.07
N ASP A 103 -2.83 6.61 15.00
CA ASP A 103 -2.01 5.56 14.38
C ASP A 103 -2.16 5.46 12.84
N GLY A 104 -2.59 6.54 12.19
CA GLY A 104 -2.67 6.65 10.73
C GLY A 104 -1.32 6.97 10.08
N ALA A 105 -1.25 6.73 8.77
CA ALA A 105 -0.06 7.08 7.99
C ALA A 105 0.00 8.59 7.70
N TRP A 106 1.18 9.18 7.88
CA TRP A 106 1.46 10.58 7.62
C TRP A 106 2.42 10.77 6.47
N VAL A 107 2.33 11.90 5.79
CA VAL A 107 3.24 12.31 4.72
C VAL A 107 3.66 13.76 4.92
N SER A 108 4.86 14.12 4.45
CA SER A 108 5.36 15.49 4.47
C SER A 108 5.43 16.09 3.07
N ASP A 109 5.18 17.38 2.96
CA ASP A 109 5.30 18.18 1.73
C ASP A 109 6.27 19.36 1.98
N PRO A 110 7.58 19.08 1.98
CA PRO A 110 8.59 20.12 2.17
C PRO A 110 8.83 20.91 0.88
N ALA A 111 9.19 22.19 1.03
CA ALA A 111 9.82 22.96 -0.01
C ALA A 111 11.08 23.66 0.55
N TYR A 112 12.12 23.72 -0.26
CA TYR A 112 13.43 24.18 0.18
C TYR A 112 13.94 25.36 -0.63
N ASN A 113 14.72 26.24 0.04
CA ASN A 113 15.64 27.15 -0.59
C ASN A 113 17.04 26.55 -0.52
N ILE A 114 17.78 26.63 -1.62
CA ILE A 114 19.20 26.26 -1.66
C ILE A 114 19.97 27.54 -1.89
N THR A 115 20.93 27.84 -1.01
CA THR A 115 21.78 29.05 -1.06
C THR A 115 23.23 28.63 -0.94
N THR A 116 24.10 29.26 -1.71
CA THR A 116 25.55 29.08 -1.56
C THR A 116 26.10 30.15 -0.60
N VAL A 117 26.79 29.71 0.46
CA VAL A 117 27.41 30.56 1.46
C VAL A 117 28.93 30.41 1.37
N GLY A 118 29.64 31.52 1.33
CA GLY A 118 31.09 31.56 1.12
C GLY A 118 31.49 31.77 -0.34
N SER A 119 32.75 31.75 -0.64
CA SER A 119 33.30 31.95 -1.97
C SER A 119 34.53 31.06 -2.22
N GLY A 120 34.81 30.75 -3.47
CA GLY A 120 35.92 29.89 -3.86
C GLY A 120 35.84 28.48 -3.27
N SER A 121 36.94 27.92 -2.82
CA SER A 121 37.00 26.57 -2.23
C SER A 121 36.33 26.43 -0.87
N SER A 122 35.87 27.53 -0.28
CA SER A 122 35.12 27.54 0.99
C SER A 122 33.59 27.71 0.78
N ALA A 123 33.13 27.73 -0.46
CA ALA A 123 31.70 27.80 -0.77
C ALA A 123 30.98 26.53 -0.33
N VAL A 124 29.91 26.68 0.44
CA VAL A 124 29.09 25.57 0.92
C VAL A 124 27.62 25.79 0.52
N SER A 125 27.01 24.81 -0.08
CA SER A 125 25.60 24.86 -0.37
C SER A 125 24.77 24.51 0.88
N LYS A 126 23.85 25.41 1.24
CA LYS A 126 22.93 25.23 2.37
C LYS A 126 21.51 25.01 1.86
N VAL A 127 20.82 24.08 2.49
CA VAL A 127 19.39 23.81 2.30
C VAL A 127 18.64 24.34 3.51
N THR A 128 17.56 25.08 3.29
CA THR A 128 16.69 25.58 4.37
C THR A 128 15.23 25.39 3.94
N ALA A 129 14.43 24.78 4.79
CA ALA A 129 13.01 24.62 4.53
C ALA A 129 12.31 25.99 4.50
N LYS A 130 11.48 26.22 3.49
CA LYS A 130 10.57 27.37 3.39
C LYS A 130 9.11 26.96 3.53
N GLN A 131 8.84 25.66 3.47
CA GLN A 131 7.57 25.02 3.77
C GLN A 131 7.85 23.66 4.38
N MET A 132 7.04 23.29 5.37
CA MET A 132 7.02 21.96 5.94
C MET A 132 5.57 21.66 6.32
N ASN A 133 4.79 21.17 5.37
CA ASN A 133 3.43 20.75 5.62
C ASN A 133 3.38 19.24 5.84
N ILE A 134 2.52 18.78 6.74
CA ILE A 134 2.28 17.37 6.99
C ILE A 134 0.80 17.06 6.87
N TYR A 135 0.49 15.86 6.39
CA TYR A 135 -0.88 15.41 6.18
C TYR A 135 -1.03 13.96 6.59
N GLY A 136 -2.12 13.64 7.28
CA GLY A 136 -2.38 12.27 7.68
C GLY A 136 -3.75 12.07 8.27
N GLY A 137 -4.10 10.79 8.46
CA GLY A 137 -5.34 10.35 9.04
C GLY A 137 -5.16 9.72 10.42
N MET A 138 -6.26 9.29 10.99
CA MET A 138 -6.32 8.68 12.33
C MET A 138 -6.37 7.14 12.28
N ARG A 139 -6.57 6.56 11.09
CA ARG A 139 -6.82 5.14 10.90
C ARG A 139 -8.03 4.66 11.73
N MET A 140 -7.86 3.67 12.61
CA MET A 140 -8.95 3.20 13.46
C MET A 140 -9.42 4.22 14.51
N GLY A 141 -8.63 5.25 14.78
CA GLY A 141 -8.99 6.30 15.75
C GLY A 141 -10.03 7.29 15.26
N GLY A 142 -10.39 7.30 13.99
CA GLY A 142 -11.41 8.21 13.47
C GLY A 142 -11.48 8.33 11.96
N SER A 143 -12.41 9.15 11.48
CA SER A 143 -12.68 9.38 10.07
C SER A 143 -12.09 10.69 9.53
N SER A 144 -11.22 11.35 10.28
CA SER A 144 -10.68 12.66 9.89
C SER A 144 -9.29 12.57 9.31
N TYR A 145 -9.00 13.50 8.39
CA TYR A 145 -7.65 13.84 7.94
C TYR A 145 -7.33 15.26 8.38
N TYR A 146 -6.05 15.47 8.68
CA TYR A 146 -5.51 16.76 9.11
C TYR A 146 -4.39 17.21 8.19
N GLY A 147 -4.33 18.51 7.91
CA GLY A 147 -3.18 19.18 7.34
C GLY A 147 -2.62 20.17 8.36
N LEU A 148 -1.32 20.11 8.62
CA LEU A 148 -0.62 21.00 9.55
C LEU A 148 0.59 21.63 8.84
N ASP A 149 0.82 22.91 9.08
CA ASP A 149 2.08 23.59 8.81
C ASP A 149 2.97 23.47 10.06
N VAL A 150 4.06 22.75 9.92
CA VAL A 150 5.04 22.49 10.98
C VAL A 150 6.42 23.04 10.61
N LEU A 151 6.48 24.11 9.79
CA LEU A 151 7.75 24.80 9.48
C LEU A 151 8.47 25.26 10.75
N SER A 152 7.69 25.60 11.79
CA SER A 152 8.17 25.78 13.16
C SER A 152 7.47 24.73 14.03
N PRO A 153 8.10 23.61 14.37
CA PRO A 153 7.45 22.53 15.12
C PRO A 153 6.96 22.97 16.49
N THR A 154 7.60 23.95 17.13
CA THR A 154 7.16 24.52 18.41
C THR A 154 6.00 25.52 18.29
N SER A 155 5.57 25.84 17.07
CA SER A 155 4.44 26.75 16.78
C SER A 155 3.67 26.28 15.55
N PRO A 156 3.09 25.07 15.58
CA PRO A 156 2.39 24.48 14.45
C PRO A 156 1.09 25.26 14.14
N LYS A 157 0.66 25.18 12.88
CA LYS A 157 -0.61 25.77 12.44
C LYS A 157 -1.48 24.71 11.79
N LEU A 158 -2.75 24.68 12.18
CA LEU A 158 -3.74 23.86 11.49
C LEU A 158 -4.05 24.51 10.13
N LEU A 159 -3.82 23.78 9.05
CA LEU A 159 -4.23 24.19 7.70
C LEU A 159 -5.71 23.85 7.48
N PHE A 160 -6.08 22.62 7.77
CA PHE A 160 -7.46 22.15 7.68
C PHE A 160 -7.66 20.84 8.46
N ARG A 161 -8.92 20.56 8.74
CA ARG A 161 -9.47 19.25 9.08
C ARG A 161 -10.59 18.92 8.12
N ILE A 162 -10.63 17.68 7.64
CA ILE A 162 -11.74 17.14 6.87
C ILE A 162 -12.18 15.81 7.50
N GLY A 163 -13.46 15.47 7.41
CA GLY A 163 -13.99 14.25 8.01
C GLY A 163 -15.41 13.94 7.61
N ALA A 164 -15.90 12.77 7.99
CA ALA A 164 -17.23 12.26 7.63
C ALA A 164 -18.40 13.11 8.14
N ASP A 165 -18.19 13.96 9.12
CA ASP A 165 -19.14 14.92 9.67
C ASP A 165 -19.41 16.12 8.74
N GLN A 166 -18.55 16.32 7.73
CA GLN A 166 -18.70 17.37 6.74
C GLN A 166 -19.43 16.85 5.50
N THR A 167 -20.35 17.63 4.95
CA THR A 167 -21.18 17.26 3.79
C THR A 167 -20.36 16.80 2.62
N ASP A 168 -19.26 17.49 2.32
CA ASP A 168 -18.37 17.17 1.20
C ASP A 168 -17.65 15.83 1.36
N TYR A 169 -17.54 15.32 2.57
CA TYR A 169 -16.79 14.12 2.92
C TYR A 169 -17.66 13.05 3.60
N SER A 170 -18.98 13.16 3.50
CA SER A 170 -19.95 12.28 4.16
C SER A 170 -19.84 10.79 3.83
N ARG A 171 -19.13 10.43 2.75
CA ARG A 171 -18.83 9.03 2.39
C ARG A 171 -17.59 8.48 3.11
N MET A 172 -16.82 9.30 3.82
CA MET A 172 -15.64 8.82 4.52
C MET A 172 -16.01 7.79 5.60
N GLY A 173 -15.21 6.71 5.65
CA GLY A 173 -15.08 5.83 6.78
C GLY A 173 -13.88 6.21 7.64
N GLN A 174 -13.34 5.27 8.40
CA GLN A 174 -12.09 5.48 9.13
C GLN A 174 -10.94 5.81 8.17
N SER A 175 -10.09 6.77 8.51
CA SER A 175 -9.10 7.37 7.61
C SER A 175 -7.83 6.50 7.45
N TRP A 176 -8.00 5.33 6.84
CA TRP A 176 -6.91 4.35 6.65
C TRP A 176 -6.00 4.69 5.47
N SER A 177 -6.54 5.30 4.42
CA SER A 177 -5.77 5.54 3.19
C SER A 177 -4.64 6.53 3.44
N LYS A 178 -3.38 6.10 3.21
CA LYS A 178 -2.22 7.00 3.26
C LYS A 178 -2.37 8.07 2.18
N PRO A 179 -2.31 9.37 2.51
CA PRO A 179 -2.42 10.43 1.52
C PRO A 179 -1.32 10.35 0.45
N VAL A 180 -1.67 10.61 -0.80
CA VAL A 180 -0.72 10.77 -1.90
C VAL A 180 -0.67 12.23 -2.29
N LEU A 181 0.52 12.82 -2.22
CA LEU A 181 0.79 14.17 -2.68
C LEU A 181 1.07 14.17 -4.18
N ALA A 182 0.29 14.94 -4.92
CA ALA A 182 0.37 15.00 -6.38
C ALA A 182 0.13 16.41 -6.90
N ASN A 183 0.44 16.63 -8.18
CA ASN A 183 0.02 17.81 -8.90
C ASN A 183 -1.00 17.41 -9.97
N ILE A 184 -2.00 18.26 -10.15
CA ILE A 184 -3.00 18.15 -11.20
C ILE A 184 -3.20 19.52 -11.83
N ARG A 185 -3.76 19.57 -13.04
CA ARG A 185 -4.26 20.82 -13.59
C ARG A 185 -5.79 20.85 -13.41
N TYR A 186 -6.21 21.68 -12.49
CA TYR A 186 -7.61 21.84 -12.18
C TYR A 186 -8.02 23.30 -12.36
N ASN A 187 -9.09 23.54 -13.07
CA ASN A 187 -9.55 24.92 -13.34
C ASN A 187 -8.47 25.80 -14.02
N GLY A 188 -7.72 25.22 -14.96
CA GLY A 188 -6.66 25.92 -15.70
C GLY A 188 -5.41 26.27 -14.88
N SER A 189 -5.32 25.83 -13.63
CA SER A 189 -4.18 26.08 -12.74
C SER A 189 -3.62 24.77 -12.20
N ILE A 190 -2.30 24.70 -12.06
CA ILE A 190 -1.64 23.59 -11.35
C ILE A 190 -1.97 23.70 -9.87
N ARG A 191 -2.45 22.60 -9.30
CA ARG A 191 -2.82 22.47 -7.90
C ARG A 191 -2.01 21.36 -7.26
N ARG A 192 -1.45 21.65 -6.08
CA ARG A 192 -0.90 20.63 -5.19
C ARG A 192 -2.06 20.00 -4.43
N VAL A 193 -2.20 18.68 -4.52
CA VAL A 193 -3.35 17.95 -3.99
C VAL A 193 -2.96 16.77 -3.14
N LEU A 194 -3.88 16.37 -2.29
CA LEU A 194 -3.90 15.09 -1.62
C LEU A 194 -4.91 14.19 -2.32
N ILE A 195 -4.53 12.96 -2.60
CA ILE A 195 -5.40 11.93 -3.13
C ILE A 195 -5.54 10.86 -2.06
N VAL A 196 -6.78 10.55 -1.64
CA VAL A 196 -7.07 9.57 -0.60
C VAL A 196 -8.24 8.69 -0.99
N GLY A 197 -8.19 7.42 -0.59
CA GLY A 197 -9.35 6.55 -0.56
C GLY A 197 -10.32 6.95 0.56
N GLY A 198 -11.57 6.61 0.41
CA GLY A 198 -12.62 7.00 1.36
C GLY A 198 -12.48 6.37 2.75
N GLY A 199 -11.69 5.30 2.89
CA GLY A 199 -11.36 4.72 4.18
C GLY A 199 -12.12 3.43 4.50
N TYR A 200 -12.09 3.01 5.76
CA TYR A 200 -12.55 1.71 6.23
C TYR A 200 -13.92 1.78 6.90
N ASP A 201 -14.77 0.79 6.60
CA ASP A 201 -16.02 0.55 7.30
C ASP A 201 -15.84 -0.58 8.31
N GLN A 202 -16.13 -0.32 9.58
CA GLN A 202 -16.02 -1.31 10.66
C GLN A 202 -16.91 -2.54 10.45
N CYS A 203 -17.89 -2.48 9.56
CA CYS A 203 -18.68 -3.66 9.20
C CYS A 203 -17.80 -4.81 8.67
N TYR A 204 -16.66 -4.49 8.07
CA TYR A 204 -15.71 -5.50 7.57
C TYR A 204 -14.96 -6.25 8.67
N GLU A 205 -15.09 -5.86 9.94
CA GLU A 205 -14.62 -6.68 11.08
C GLU A 205 -15.39 -8.00 11.17
N LYS A 206 -16.61 -8.03 10.65
CA LYS A 206 -17.35 -9.29 10.51
C LYS A 206 -16.80 -10.08 9.33
N PRO A 207 -16.34 -11.29 9.55
CA PRO A 207 -15.97 -12.17 8.46
C PRO A 207 -17.17 -12.51 7.59
N ASN A 208 -16.93 -12.84 6.32
CA ASN A 208 -17.97 -13.26 5.36
C ASN A 208 -19.12 -12.26 5.18
N ILE A 209 -18.93 -11.00 5.54
CA ILE A 209 -19.95 -9.97 5.40
C ILE A 209 -20.21 -9.67 3.92
N THR A 210 -21.48 -9.49 3.58
CA THR A 210 -21.94 -9.08 2.24
C THR A 210 -22.65 -7.74 2.34
N LEU A 211 -22.72 -6.99 1.25
CA LEU A 211 -23.39 -5.67 1.24
C LEU A 211 -24.89 -5.73 1.57
N THR A 212 -25.48 -6.92 1.61
CA THR A 212 -26.87 -7.14 2.03
C THR A 212 -27.03 -7.23 3.55
N ASP A 213 -25.93 -7.33 4.30
CA ASP A 213 -25.97 -7.32 5.77
C ASP A 213 -26.46 -5.96 6.30
N ALA A 214 -27.29 -6.01 7.34
CA ALA A 214 -27.87 -4.82 7.96
C ALA A 214 -26.83 -3.83 8.56
N CYS A 215 -25.58 -4.26 8.72
CA CYS A 215 -24.50 -3.38 9.12
C CYS A 215 -24.24 -2.28 8.08
N PHE A 216 -24.40 -2.60 6.79
CA PHE A 216 -24.21 -1.62 5.72
C PHE A 216 -25.48 -0.80 5.45
N THR A 217 -25.32 0.48 5.21
CA THR A 217 -26.45 1.37 4.90
C THR A 217 -26.71 1.37 3.40
N ASN A 218 -27.95 1.02 2.99
CA ASN A 218 -28.37 1.03 1.59
C ASN A 218 -27.48 0.17 0.65
N GLY A 219 -26.97 -0.96 1.15
CA GLY A 219 -26.16 -1.88 0.36
C GLY A 219 -24.82 -1.33 -0.10
N LYS A 220 -24.22 -0.44 0.68
CA LYS A 220 -22.90 0.14 0.43
C LYS A 220 -22.14 0.42 1.72
N ALA A 221 -20.83 0.24 1.67
CA ALA A 221 -19.94 0.51 2.79
C ALA A 221 -19.62 2.01 2.90
N LYS A 222 -19.29 2.48 4.10
CA LYS A 222 -18.56 3.74 4.27
C LYS A 222 -17.19 3.61 3.60
N GLY A 223 -16.64 4.75 3.18
CA GLY A 223 -15.34 4.76 2.52
C GLY A 223 -15.36 4.30 1.06
N ASN A 224 -16.53 4.12 0.46
CA ASN A 224 -16.70 3.76 -0.94
C ASN A 224 -16.47 4.96 -1.90
N ALA A 225 -15.38 5.66 -1.73
CA ALA A 225 -15.04 6.87 -2.47
C ALA A 225 -13.54 7.03 -2.69
N VAL A 226 -13.16 7.88 -3.65
CA VAL A 226 -11.83 8.44 -3.80
C VAL A 226 -11.96 9.95 -3.91
N TYR A 227 -11.12 10.68 -3.18
CA TYR A 227 -11.13 12.14 -3.13
C TYR A 227 -9.82 12.74 -3.63
N ILE A 228 -9.93 13.84 -4.39
CA ILE A 228 -8.83 14.75 -4.73
C ILE A 228 -9.10 16.07 -4.01
N ILE A 229 -8.16 16.47 -3.14
CA ILE A 229 -8.33 17.51 -2.15
C ILE A 229 -7.21 18.54 -2.34
N ASP A 230 -7.53 19.83 -2.34
CA ASP A 230 -6.52 20.89 -2.33
C ASP A 230 -5.67 20.80 -1.06
N ALA A 231 -4.35 20.60 -1.21
CA ALA A 231 -3.45 20.36 -0.09
C ALA A 231 -3.29 21.59 0.83
N LYS A 232 -3.61 22.79 0.35
CA LYS A 232 -3.49 24.01 1.14
C LYS A 232 -4.74 24.29 1.97
N THR A 233 -5.93 23.96 1.46
CA THR A 233 -7.20 24.42 2.02
C THR A 233 -8.08 23.30 2.54
N GLY A 234 -7.83 22.06 2.19
CA GLY A 234 -8.74 20.94 2.46
C GLY A 234 -10.01 20.95 1.60
N GLN A 235 -10.10 21.81 0.59
CA GLN A 235 -11.25 21.85 -0.31
C GLN A 235 -11.28 20.60 -1.20
N ARG A 236 -12.43 19.92 -1.26
CA ARG A 236 -12.66 18.86 -2.24
C ARG A 236 -12.72 19.45 -3.64
N LEU A 237 -11.77 19.08 -4.51
CA LEU A 237 -11.75 19.50 -5.90
C LEU A 237 -12.52 18.54 -6.78
N TRP A 238 -12.35 17.26 -6.56
CA TRP A 238 -13.00 16.19 -7.30
C TRP A 238 -13.14 14.93 -6.42
N TRP A 239 -14.14 14.12 -6.71
CA TRP A 239 -14.34 12.84 -6.06
C TRP A 239 -15.14 11.88 -6.93
N THR A 240 -15.03 10.59 -6.61
CA THR A 240 -15.80 9.51 -7.23
C THR A 240 -16.36 8.56 -6.19
N SER A 241 -17.51 7.99 -6.49
CA SER A 241 -18.21 7.00 -5.67
C SER A 241 -19.22 6.23 -6.55
N ASP A 242 -20.11 5.46 -5.89
CA ASP A 242 -21.18 4.73 -6.58
C ASP A 242 -22.21 5.67 -7.23
N THR A 243 -22.52 6.77 -6.60
CA THR A 243 -23.52 7.75 -7.07
C THR A 243 -23.34 9.11 -6.39
N GLY A 244 -23.74 10.19 -7.09
CA GLY A 244 -23.77 11.55 -6.55
C GLY A 244 -22.41 12.21 -6.47
N SER A 245 -21.41 11.68 -7.13
CA SER A 245 -20.06 12.21 -7.22
C SER A 245 -19.85 13.04 -8.51
N ASN A 246 -18.63 13.54 -8.69
CA ASN A 246 -18.26 14.21 -9.94
C ASN A 246 -18.21 13.25 -11.14
N THR A 247 -17.81 11.99 -10.87
CA THR A 247 -17.77 10.93 -11.88
C THR A 247 -18.18 9.63 -11.19
N ASP A 248 -19.40 9.18 -11.44
CA ASP A 248 -19.97 8.00 -10.78
C ASP A 248 -19.52 6.69 -11.43
N ASN A 249 -19.33 5.66 -10.60
CA ASN A 249 -19.30 4.27 -11.04
C ASN A 249 -20.13 3.40 -10.10
N ALA A 250 -21.27 2.91 -10.57
CA ALA A 250 -22.25 2.15 -9.77
C ALA A 250 -21.69 0.90 -9.07
N ASN A 251 -20.49 0.45 -9.44
CA ASN A 251 -19.81 -0.69 -8.82
C ASN A 251 -18.98 -0.30 -7.59
N MET A 252 -18.70 0.99 -7.37
CA MET A 252 -17.94 1.48 -6.23
C MET A 252 -18.77 1.46 -4.94
N LYS A 253 -19.06 0.27 -4.43
CA LYS A 253 -19.91 0.08 -3.23
C LYS A 253 -19.14 -0.36 -1.99
N HIS A 254 -17.88 -0.73 -2.14
CA HIS A 254 -17.02 -1.23 -1.09
C HIS A 254 -16.00 -0.19 -0.63
N SER A 255 -15.51 -0.34 0.59
CA SER A 255 -14.46 0.53 1.16
C SER A 255 -13.18 0.51 0.36
N ILE A 256 -12.58 1.68 0.16
CA ILE A 256 -11.27 1.87 -0.48
C ILE A 256 -10.31 2.36 0.59
N VAL A 257 -9.51 1.44 1.12
CA VAL A 257 -8.70 1.64 2.32
C VAL A 257 -7.23 1.89 2.03
N SER A 258 -6.77 1.41 0.88
CA SER A 258 -5.37 1.52 0.49
C SER A 258 -4.97 2.93 0.06
N ARG A 259 -3.68 3.18 0.01
CA ARG A 259 -3.12 4.29 -0.75
C ARG A 259 -3.54 4.18 -2.21
N ILE A 260 -3.84 5.31 -2.84
CA ILE A 260 -4.17 5.35 -4.27
C ILE A 260 -2.87 5.38 -5.07
N SER A 261 -2.71 4.47 -6.02
CA SER A 261 -1.56 4.49 -6.93
C SER A 261 -1.81 5.46 -8.07
N THR A 262 -0.84 6.32 -8.32
CA THR A 262 -0.92 7.40 -9.32
C THR A 262 0.03 7.13 -10.47
N LEU A 263 -0.35 7.57 -11.66
CA LEU A 263 0.48 7.50 -12.85
C LEU A 263 0.42 8.83 -13.60
N ASP A 264 1.58 9.40 -13.85
CA ASP A 264 1.81 10.47 -14.82
C ASP A 264 2.21 9.78 -16.14
N ARG A 265 1.35 9.88 -17.14
CA ARG A 265 1.46 9.11 -18.38
C ARG A 265 2.45 9.69 -19.36
N ASP A 266 2.53 11.01 -19.41
CA ASP A 266 3.34 11.75 -20.39
C ASP A 266 4.55 12.44 -19.77
N ALA A 267 4.78 12.20 -18.47
CA ALA A 267 5.88 12.72 -17.65
C ALA A 267 5.91 14.27 -17.59
N ASP A 268 4.73 14.91 -17.61
CA ASP A 268 4.62 16.37 -17.47
C ASP A 268 4.59 16.84 -16.01
N GLY A 269 4.60 15.92 -15.06
CA GLY A 269 4.55 16.17 -13.62
C GLY A 269 3.13 16.25 -13.07
N LEU A 270 2.10 15.96 -13.88
CA LEU A 270 0.70 15.94 -13.49
C LEU A 270 0.17 14.49 -13.50
N VAL A 271 -0.69 14.16 -12.55
CA VAL A 271 -1.26 12.81 -12.48
C VAL A 271 -2.40 12.66 -13.48
N ASP A 272 -2.29 11.66 -14.37
CA ASP A 272 -3.29 11.35 -15.40
C ASP A 272 -4.20 10.18 -15.03
N HIS A 273 -3.66 9.22 -14.25
CA HIS A 273 -4.40 8.03 -13.89
C HIS A 273 -4.26 7.70 -12.41
N LEU A 274 -5.37 7.17 -11.86
CA LEU A 274 -5.39 6.59 -10.51
C LEU A 274 -5.73 5.11 -10.63
N TYR A 275 -5.08 4.27 -9.82
CA TYR A 275 -5.36 2.85 -9.70
C TYR A 275 -5.58 2.48 -8.24
N PHE A 276 -6.60 1.69 -7.95
CA PHE A 276 -6.91 1.24 -6.60
C PHE A 276 -7.72 -0.06 -6.60
N GLY A 277 -7.60 -0.79 -5.49
CA GLY A 277 -8.46 -1.92 -5.16
C GLY A 277 -9.46 -1.55 -4.07
N ASP A 278 -10.49 -2.36 -3.90
CA ASP A 278 -11.46 -2.23 -2.83
C ASP A 278 -11.58 -3.50 -1.97
N LEU A 279 -12.34 -3.42 -0.88
CA LEU A 279 -12.60 -4.58 -0.01
C LEU A 279 -13.66 -5.55 -0.57
N GLY A 280 -14.17 -5.29 -1.75
CA GLY A 280 -15.07 -6.16 -2.50
C GLY A 280 -14.39 -6.99 -3.59
N GLY A 281 -13.06 -6.92 -3.70
CA GLY A 281 -12.31 -7.68 -4.71
C GLY A 281 -12.35 -7.06 -6.10
N GLN A 282 -12.54 -5.76 -6.19
CA GLN A 282 -12.58 -5.03 -7.45
C GLN A 282 -11.33 -4.16 -7.61
N ILE A 283 -10.93 -3.94 -8.86
CA ILE A 283 -9.78 -3.08 -9.21
C ILE A 283 -10.28 -2.03 -10.20
N PHE A 284 -9.93 -0.78 -9.95
CA PHE A 284 -10.39 0.37 -10.74
C PHE A 284 -9.23 1.18 -11.31
N ARG A 285 -9.50 1.87 -12.42
CA ARG A 285 -8.71 2.95 -12.99
C ARG A 285 -9.57 4.20 -13.13
N VAL A 286 -9.03 5.35 -12.78
CA VAL A 286 -9.59 6.67 -13.10
C VAL A 286 -8.75 7.31 -14.19
N ASP A 287 -9.40 7.89 -15.18
CA ASP A 287 -8.76 8.69 -16.21
C ASP A 287 -9.05 10.18 -15.95
N LEU A 288 -8.00 10.97 -15.75
CA LEU A 288 -8.05 12.40 -15.47
C LEU A 288 -7.59 13.22 -16.69
N ASN A 289 -8.28 14.30 -16.98
CA ASN A 289 -7.94 15.19 -18.09
C ASN A 289 -7.28 16.47 -17.59
N ASN A 290 -5.95 16.50 -17.59
CA ASN A 290 -5.15 17.67 -17.25
C ASN A 290 -5.12 18.74 -18.36
N ASN A 291 -5.59 18.41 -19.59
CA ASN A 291 -5.59 19.32 -20.73
C ASN A 291 -6.83 20.22 -20.81
N GLN A 292 -7.55 20.39 -19.70
CA GLN A 292 -8.70 21.28 -19.67
C GLN A 292 -8.31 22.72 -19.93
N THR A 293 -8.95 23.32 -20.91
CA THR A 293 -8.83 24.76 -21.15
C THR A 293 -9.79 25.54 -20.27
N LYS A 294 -9.38 26.75 -19.89
CA LYS A 294 -10.11 27.65 -18.98
C LYS A 294 -11.51 28.04 -19.47
N THR A 295 -11.86 27.68 -20.70
CA THR A 295 -13.10 28.06 -21.38
C THR A 295 -14.30 27.18 -21.05
N ASN A 296 -14.10 26.02 -20.46
CA ASN A 296 -15.20 25.17 -20.03
C ASN A 296 -15.57 25.51 -18.58
N SER A 297 -16.64 26.25 -18.42
CA SER A 297 -17.19 26.68 -17.12
C SER A 297 -17.68 25.51 -16.22
N THR A 298 -17.68 24.29 -16.72
CA THR A 298 -18.06 23.07 -15.99
C THR A 298 -16.89 22.12 -15.91
N TYR A 299 -16.24 22.09 -14.74
CA TYR A 299 -15.13 21.19 -14.41
C TYR A 299 -15.54 19.71 -14.28
N SER A 300 -16.76 19.36 -14.67
CA SER A 300 -17.25 17.98 -14.77
C SER A 300 -16.43 17.10 -15.73
N SER A 301 -15.59 17.71 -16.57
CA SER A 301 -14.73 17.00 -17.53
C SER A 301 -13.32 16.66 -17.02
N PHE A 302 -12.97 17.03 -15.79
CA PHE A 302 -11.66 16.69 -15.22
C PHE A 302 -11.50 15.20 -15.00
N GLY A 303 -12.43 14.56 -14.29
CA GLY A 303 -12.50 13.11 -14.20
C GLY A 303 -13.30 12.56 -15.38
N VAL A 304 -12.61 12.07 -16.41
CA VAL A 304 -13.25 11.62 -17.64
C VAL A 304 -14.09 10.38 -17.39
N ARG A 305 -13.53 9.42 -16.64
CA ARG A 305 -14.22 8.17 -16.31
C ARG A 305 -13.59 7.46 -15.12
N VAL A 306 -14.36 6.54 -14.56
CA VAL A 306 -13.91 5.52 -13.62
C VAL A 306 -14.22 4.16 -14.21
N VAL A 307 -13.20 3.37 -14.51
CA VAL A 307 -13.32 2.04 -15.11
C VAL A 307 -13.10 0.98 -14.06
N ARG A 308 -14.02 0.04 -13.91
CA ARG A 308 -13.73 -1.19 -13.20
C ARG A 308 -12.93 -2.11 -14.12
N LEU A 309 -11.62 -2.21 -13.89
CA LEU A 309 -10.73 -3.09 -14.67
C LEU A 309 -11.06 -4.55 -14.43
N ALA A 310 -11.26 -4.92 -13.16
CA ALA A 310 -11.54 -6.31 -12.79
C ALA A 310 -12.56 -6.40 -11.65
N ASN A 311 -13.38 -7.45 -11.70
CA ASN A 311 -14.23 -7.92 -10.61
C ASN A 311 -13.86 -9.37 -10.27
N LEU A 312 -13.06 -9.53 -9.22
CA LEU A 312 -12.52 -10.83 -8.80
C LEU A 312 -13.36 -11.49 -7.70
N ALA A 313 -14.46 -10.82 -7.32
CA ALA A 313 -15.42 -11.31 -6.33
C ALA A 313 -16.36 -12.39 -6.87
N THR A 314 -16.45 -12.54 -8.19
CA THR A 314 -17.34 -13.53 -8.80
C THR A 314 -16.88 -14.93 -8.47
N ASN A 315 -17.75 -15.66 -7.79
CA ASN A 315 -17.56 -17.08 -7.56
C ASN A 315 -17.70 -17.82 -8.89
N ASP A 316 -16.61 -18.40 -9.36
CA ASP A 316 -16.61 -19.14 -10.60
C ASP A 316 -16.50 -20.63 -10.30
N SER A 317 -17.66 -21.26 -10.12
CA SER A 317 -17.76 -22.69 -9.85
C SER A 317 -17.28 -23.58 -11.01
N THR A 318 -17.05 -22.99 -12.19
CA THR A 318 -16.63 -23.73 -13.38
C THR A 318 -15.13 -23.68 -13.62
N TYR A 319 -14.41 -22.85 -12.86
CA TYR A 319 -13.02 -22.62 -13.08
C TYR A 319 -12.13 -23.73 -12.48
N ASP A 320 -11.45 -24.50 -13.34
CA ASP A 320 -10.45 -25.53 -13.05
C ASP A 320 -10.92 -26.71 -12.17
N GLY A 321 -12.19 -26.82 -11.81
CA GLY A 321 -12.66 -27.84 -10.89
C GLY A 321 -12.13 -27.69 -9.46
N THR A 322 -11.38 -26.64 -9.18
CA THR A 322 -10.88 -26.27 -7.85
C THR A 322 -11.64 -25.05 -7.35
N ASN A 323 -12.46 -25.26 -6.32
CA ASN A 323 -13.07 -24.16 -5.59
C ASN A 323 -11.99 -23.41 -4.79
N ASP A 324 -11.29 -22.48 -5.43
CA ASP A 324 -10.43 -21.53 -4.71
C ASP A 324 -11.26 -20.57 -3.86
N TYR A 325 -12.58 -20.67 -3.98
CA TYR A 325 -13.52 -19.70 -3.50
C TYR A 325 -14.82 -20.35 -3.14
N THR A 326 -15.08 -20.53 -1.89
CA THR A 326 -16.37 -21.02 -1.43
C THR A 326 -17.01 -20.01 -0.49
N GLY A 327 -18.27 -19.71 -0.77
CA GLY A 327 -19.12 -19.08 0.22
C GLY A 327 -18.98 -17.57 0.38
N GLY A 328 -18.74 -16.83 -0.70
CA GLY A 328 -18.93 -15.38 -0.70
C GLY A 328 -17.76 -14.55 -0.15
N ASN A 329 -16.60 -15.15 0.05
CA ASN A 329 -15.40 -14.45 0.45
C ASN A 329 -14.69 -13.81 -0.74
N ALA A 330 -15.11 -12.60 -1.11
CA ALA A 330 -14.38 -11.80 -2.08
C ALA A 330 -12.95 -11.57 -1.60
N PRO A 331 -11.93 -11.57 -2.50
CA PRO A 331 -10.61 -11.11 -2.11
C PRO A 331 -10.71 -9.67 -1.63
N ARG A 332 -10.02 -9.35 -0.53
CA ARG A 332 -9.99 -8.00 0.01
C ARG A 332 -8.65 -7.37 -0.30
N PHE A 333 -8.68 -6.17 -0.86
CA PHE A 333 -7.47 -5.42 -1.19
C PHE A 333 -7.25 -4.30 -0.19
N TYR A 334 -6.40 -4.58 0.80
CA TYR A 334 -6.01 -3.60 1.82
C TYR A 334 -4.81 -2.77 1.38
N GLU A 335 -4.03 -3.29 0.43
CA GLU A 335 -2.81 -2.65 -0.04
C GLU A 335 -2.99 -2.07 -1.46
N PRO A 336 -2.23 -1.03 -1.82
CA PRO A 336 -2.32 -0.42 -3.14
C PRO A 336 -1.82 -1.36 -4.24
N PRO A 337 -2.33 -1.23 -5.46
CA PRO A 337 -1.73 -1.90 -6.60
C PRO A 337 -0.38 -1.27 -6.97
N THR A 338 0.55 -2.10 -7.42
CA THR A 338 1.77 -1.66 -8.09
C THR A 338 1.51 -1.57 -9.58
N VAL A 339 1.87 -0.45 -10.19
CA VAL A 339 1.62 -0.16 -11.61
C VAL A 339 2.95 -0.14 -12.34
N THR A 340 3.11 -0.99 -13.35
CA THR A 340 4.35 -1.10 -14.14
C THR A 340 4.05 -1.10 -15.63
N ILE A 341 4.89 -0.39 -16.41
CA ILE A 341 4.76 -0.28 -17.87
C ILE A 341 5.69 -1.32 -18.49
N HIS A 342 5.19 -2.02 -19.50
CA HIS A 342 5.92 -3.08 -20.20
C HIS A 342 5.74 -2.99 -21.70
N ASP A 343 6.83 -3.33 -22.40
CA ASP A 343 6.84 -3.53 -23.83
C ASP A 343 7.08 -5.01 -24.14
N TYR A 344 6.23 -5.58 -25.00
CA TYR A 344 6.40 -6.93 -25.51
C TYR A 344 6.05 -7.00 -27.00
N GLY A 345 7.06 -7.11 -27.84
CA GLY A 345 6.90 -7.05 -29.29
C GLY A 345 6.34 -5.69 -29.72
N ILE A 346 5.16 -5.72 -30.33
CA ILE A 346 4.44 -4.49 -30.77
C ILE A 346 3.48 -3.97 -29.69
N HIS A 347 3.38 -4.63 -28.56
CA HIS A 347 2.42 -4.30 -27.50
C HIS A 347 3.12 -3.55 -26.38
N THR A 348 2.65 -2.35 -26.08
CA THR A 348 2.94 -1.63 -24.84
C THR A 348 1.69 -1.65 -23.97
N PHE A 349 1.83 -1.95 -22.69
CA PHE A 349 0.71 -2.09 -21.76
C PHE A 349 1.16 -1.87 -20.31
N ILE A 350 0.20 -1.74 -19.43
CA ILE A 350 0.43 -1.72 -17.99
C ILE A 350 0.10 -3.08 -17.38
N THR A 351 0.91 -3.50 -16.41
CA THR A 351 0.53 -4.55 -15.47
C THR A 351 0.22 -3.92 -14.12
N VAL A 352 -1.02 -4.12 -13.65
CA VAL A 352 -1.49 -3.73 -12.32
C VAL A 352 -1.34 -4.93 -11.41
N GLY A 353 -0.28 -4.94 -10.60
CA GLY A 353 0.05 -6.01 -9.66
C GLY A 353 -0.56 -5.74 -8.30
N ILE A 354 -1.35 -6.67 -7.76
CA ILE A 354 -1.99 -6.52 -6.45
C ILE A 354 -2.12 -7.88 -5.76
N ALA A 355 -2.13 -7.89 -4.44
CA ALA A 355 -2.32 -9.11 -3.66
C ALA A 355 -3.45 -8.96 -2.64
N SER A 356 -4.16 -10.05 -2.38
CA SER A 356 -5.25 -10.06 -1.40
C SER A 356 -4.79 -10.51 -0.01
N GLY A 357 -5.50 -10.02 1.01
CA GLY A 357 -5.32 -10.37 2.40
C GLY A 357 -6.48 -9.84 3.23
N ASP A 358 -6.72 -10.38 4.41
CA ASP A 358 -7.74 -9.89 5.31
C ASP A 358 -7.11 -9.41 6.62
N ARG A 359 -7.06 -8.08 6.81
CA ARG A 359 -6.50 -7.45 8.01
C ARG A 359 -7.44 -7.49 9.21
N SER A 360 -8.74 -7.71 9.01
CA SER A 360 -9.69 -7.79 10.13
C SER A 360 -9.47 -9.05 10.98
N THR A 361 -8.91 -10.09 10.37
CA THR A 361 -8.62 -11.35 11.06
C THR A 361 -7.21 -11.85 10.75
N PRO A 362 -6.17 -11.14 11.20
CA PRO A 362 -4.79 -11.41 10.81
C PRO A 362 -4.31 -12.80 11.22
N LEU A 363 -4.76 -13.30 12.36
CA LEU A 363 -4.35 -14.60 12.91
C LEU A 363 -5.18 -15.79 12.39
N ASP A 364 -6.24 -15.52 11.63
CA ASP A 364 -7.10 -16.60 11.17
C ASP A 364 -6.46 -17.37 10.04
N VAL A 365 -6.40 -18.66 10.23
CA VAL A 365 -5.91 -19.65 9.27
C VAL A 365 -7.08 -20.32 8.56
N TYR A 366 -8.26 -20.26 9.16
CA TYR A 366 -9.49 -20.91 8.69
C TYR A 366 -10.57 -19.88 8.39
N PRO A 367 -11.54 -20.20 7.52
CA PRO A 367 -12.78 -19.44 7.43
C PRO A 367 -13.40 -19.34 8.83
N LEU A 368 -13.80 -18.16 9.21
CA LEU A 368 -14.31 -17.88 10.56
C LEU A 368 -15.62 -18.62 10.87
N THR A 369 -16.39 -18.98 9.85
CA THR A 369 -17.60 -19.80 9.97
C THR A 369 -17.36 -21.18 10.57
N GLY A 370 -16.13 -21.49 10.94
CA GLY A 370 -15.80 -22.81 11.41
C GLY A 370 -14.88 -22.89 12.61
N ARG A 371 -14.70 -21.82 13.34
CA ARG A 371 -13.78 -21.80 14.48
C ARG A 371 -14.18 -22.73 15.60
N GLU A 372 -15.46 -22.87 15.91
CA GLU A 372 -15.94 -23.78 16.95
C GLU A 372 -16.48 -25.06 16.31
N GLY A 373 -15.83 -26.19 16.59
CA GLY A 373 -16.31 -27.51 16.25
C GLY A 373 -15.98 -28.04 14.86
N MET A 374 -15.18 -27.32 14.05
CA MET A 374 -14.71 -27.86 12.78
C MET A 374 -13.57 -28.86 12.94
N THR A 375 -13.72 -29.99 12.31
CA THR A 375 -12.59 -30.91 12.12
C THR A 375 -11.58 -30.28 11.14
N PRO A 376 -10.29 -30.53 11.28
CA PRO A 376 -9.26 -30.03 10.37
C PRO A 376 -9.56 -30.30 8.89
N ALA A 377 -10.18 -31.42 8.57
CA ALA A 377 -10.51 -31.82 7.20
C ALA A 377 -11.65 -30.97 6.58
N SER A 378 -12.71 -30.66 7.35
CA SER A 378 -13.80 -29.81 6.88
C SER A 378 -13.40 -28.33 6.80
N ALA A 379 -12.46 -27.91 7.63
CA ALA A 379 -11.87 -26.60 7.59
C ALA A 379 -11.03 -26.35 6.33
N LEU A 380 -10.55 -27.39 5.68
CA LEU A 380 -9.72 -27.30 4.47
C LEU A 380 -10.49 -26.99 3.20
N SER A 381 -11.70 -27.51 3.06
CA SER A 381 -12.47 -27.42 1.82
C SER A 381 -13.10 -26.05 1.58
N GLY A 382 -13.24 -25.23 2.58
CA GLY A 382 -13.91 -23.91 2.50
C GLY A 382 -13.02 -22.70 2.70
N ARG A 383 -11.68 -22.85 2.65
CA ARG A 383 -10.77 -21.75 2.92
C ARG A 383 -10.67 -20.76 1.76
N PRO A 384 -10.79 -19.47 2.02
CA PRO A 384 -10.39 -18.48 1.02
C PRO A 384 -8.89 -18.60 0.79
N VAL A 385 -8.50 -18.70 -0.45
CA VAL A 385 -7.10 -18.65 -0.86
C VAL A 385 -6.78 -17.25 -1.34
N ASN A 386 -5.89 -16.56 -0.64
CA ASN A 386 -5.38 -15.28 -1.10
C ASN A 386 -4.45 -15.48 -2.30
N ASN A 387 -4.55 -14.56 -3.22
CA ASN A 387 -3.81 -14.62 -4.47
C ASN A 387 -3.05 -13.32 -4.72
N VAL A 388 -2.04 -13.42 -5.56
CA VAL A 388 -1.48 -12.30 -6.29
C VAL A 388 -2.11 -12.27 -7.68
N TYR A 389 -2.43 -11.06 -8.14
CA TYR A 389 -3.05 -10.80 -9.43
C TYR A 389 -2.18 -9.83 -10.23
N GLY A 390 -2.11 -10.04 -11.53
CA GLY A 390 -1.56 -9.08 -12.49
C GLY A 390 -2.60 -8.82 -13.57
N ILE A 391 -3.22 -7.64 -13.55
CA ILE A 391 -4.18 -7.22 -14.56
C ILE A 391 -3.43 -6.49 -15.66
N ILE A 392 -3.65 -6.89 -16.91
CA ILE A 392 -3.01 -6.29 -18.09
C ILE A 392 -3.94 -5.21 -18.65
N ASP A 393 -3.58 -3.95 -18.43
CA ASP A 393 -4.30 -2.81 -18.97
C ASP A 393 -3.74 -2.45 -20.35
N LYS A 394 -4.51 -2.76 -21.39
CA LYS A 394 -4.14 -2.54 -22.79
C LYS A 394 -4.59 -1.18 -23.31
N ASP A 395 -5.44 -0.46 -22.58
CA ASP A 395 -5.99 0.81 -23.02
C ASP A 395 -5.03 1.98 -22.79
N PHE A 396 -4.10 1.83 -21.87
CA PHE A 396 -3.16 2.87 -21.46
C PHE A 396 -2.44 3.57 -22.64
N VAL A 397 -2.00 2.80 -23.63
CA VAL A 397 -1.22 3.34 -24.77
C VAL A 397 -2.06 4.02 -25.86
N LYS A 398 -3.38 3.94 -25.77
CA LYS A 398 -4.23 4.52 -26.79
C LYS A 398 -4.14 6.04 -26.76
N LYS A 399 -3.61 6.65 -27.84
CA LYS A 399 -3.42 8.10 -27.95
C LYS A 399 -4.71 8.90 -27.71
N ASN A 400 -5.86 8.33 -28.09
CA ASN A 400 -7.18 8.93 -27.93
C ASN A 400 -7.93 8.39 -26.70
N LEU A 401 -7.25 7.83 -25.70
CA LEU A 401 -7.86 7.19 -24.54
C LEU A 401 -8.95 8.09 -23.91
N MET A 402 -8.69 9.38 -23.75
CA MET A 402 -9.63 10.31 -23.12
C MET A 402 -10.93 10.52 -23.93
N SER A 403 -10.92 10.26 -25.23
CA SER A 403 -12.11 10.38 -26.11
C SER A 403 -12.83 9.07 -26.37
N LEU A 404 -12.29 7.93 -25.91
CA LEU A 404 -12.96 6.63 -26.05
C LEU A 404 -14.23 6.58 -25.19
N THR A 405 -15.23 5.90 -25.69
CA THR A 405 -16.38 5.49 -24.86
C THR A 405 -16.05 4.21 -24.10
N ASP A 406 -16.79 3.94 -23.03
CA ASP A 406 -16.57 2.73 -22.22
C ASP A 406 -16.66 1.42 -23.02
N ASN A 407 -17.48 1.42 -24.09
CA ASN A 407 -17.61 0.25 -24.97
C ASN A 407 -16.41 0.04 -25.91
N GLN A 408 -15.56 1.05 -26.05
CA GLN A 408 -14.32 0.98 -26.87
C GLN A 408 -13.10 0.58 -26.04
N LEU A 409 -13.24 0.45 -24.71
CA LEU A 409 -12.19 -0.02 -23.84
C LEU A 409 -12.04 -1.54 -23.97
N GLU A 410 -10.79 -1.99 -24.05
CA GLU A 410 -10.45 -3.42 -24.08
C GLU A 410 -10.32 -4.03 -22.68
N THR A 411 -9.87 -3.22 -21.73
CA THR A 411 -9.62 -3.66 -20.35
C THR A 411 -10.71 -3.14 -19.42
N LYS A 412 -11.76 -3.92 -19.25
CA LYS A 412 -12.85 -3.62 -18.31
C LYS A 412 -13.55 -4.89 -17.87
N ASP A 413 -14.10 -4.86 -16.66
CA ASP A 413 -14.94 -5.91 -16.08
C ASP A 413 -14.38 -7.34 -16.20
N ILE A 414 -13.04 -7.47 -16.13
CA ILE A 414 -12.38 -8.77 -16.19
C ILE A 414 -12.81 -9.57 -14.96
N THR A 415 -13.34 -10.77 -15.20
CA THR A 415 -13.66 -11.72 -14.13
C THR A 415 -12.50 -12.69 -13.92
N ARG A 416 -12.56 -13.54 -12.89
CA ARG A 416 -11.51 -14.55 -12.65
C ARG A 416 -11.35 -15.52 -13.82
N THR A 417 -12.42 -15.86 -14.54
CA THR A 417 -12.34 -16.67 -15.78
C THR A 417 -11.59 -15.97 -16.90
N GLY A 418 -11.63 -14.63 -16.92
CA GLY A 418 -10.85 -13.80 -17.82
C GLY A 418 -9.37 -13.79 -17.52
N LEU A 419 -8.93 -14.29 -16.37
CA LEU A 419 -7.53 -14.39 -15.98
C LEU A 419 -6.94 -15.78 -16.25
N ARG A 420 -5.62 -15.86 -16.33
CA ARG A 420 -4.86 -17.09 -16.40
C ARG A 420 -4.33 -17.48 -15.01
N LYS A 421 -4.82 -18.60 -14.46
CA LYS A 421 -4.24 -19.20 -13.26
C LYS A 421 -2.91 -19.86 -13.60
N ASN A 422 -1.90 -19.65 -12.78
CA ASN A 422 -0.57 -20.25 -12.88
C ASN A 422 0.03 -20.18 -14.29
N PRO A 423 0.31 -18.96 -14.80
CA PRO A 423 0.80 -18.77 -16.17
C PRO A 423 2.15 -19.45 -16.46
N GLN A 424 2.92 -19.78 -15.42
CA GLN A 424 4.18 -20.52 -15.52
C GLN A 424 3.97 -21.99 -15.94
N ILE A 425 2.73 -22.46 -16.01
CA ILE A 425 2.41 -23.81 -16.45
C ILE A 425 1.67 -23.70 -17.78
N LEU A 426 2.34 -24.10 -18.86
CA LEU A 426 1.72 -24.13 -20.17
C LEU A 426 0.76 -25.31 -20.28
N ARG A 427 -0.41 -25.06 -20.87
CA ARG A 427 -1.41 -26.08 -21.18
C ARG A 427 -1.13 -26.71 -22.55
N THR A 428 -1.77 -27.84 -22.82
CA THR A 428 -1.66 -28.50 -24.14
C THR A 428 -2.04 -27.52 -25.25
N GLY A 429 -1.14 -27.34 -26.22
CA GLY A 429 -1.29 -26.41 -27.34
C GLY A 429 -0.72 -25.01 -27.10
N GLU A 430 -0.35 -24.65 -25.87
CA GLU A 430 0.35 -23.40 -25.58
C GLU A 430 1.87 -23.62 -25.74
N THR A 431 2.55 -22.71 -26.42
CA THR A 431 4.01 -22.80 -26.64
C THR A 431 4.78 -21.67 -25.96
N ARG A 432 4.13 -20.53 -25.73
CA ARG A 432 4.71 -19.33 -25.09
C ARG A 432 3.72 -18.66 -24.17
N VAL A 433 4.19 -18.21 -23.02
CA VAL A 433 3.34 -17.53 -22.02
C VAL A 433 2.68 -16.27 -22.58
N ALA A 434 3.41 -15.47 -23.35
CA ALA A 434 2.87 -14.22 -23.89
C ALA A 434 1.67 -14.42 -24.83
N GLN A 435 1.60 -15.55 -25.55
CA GLN A 435 0.47 -15.88 -26.43
C GLN A 435 -0.85 -16.06 -25.66
N ILE A 436 -0.78 -16.35 -24.37
CA ILE A 436 -1.97 -16.44 -23.50
C ILE A 436 -2.66 -15.08 -23.43
N PHE A 437 -1.89 -14.01 -23.43
CA PHE A 437 -2.35 -12.63 -23.24
C PHE A 437 -2.48 -11.86 -24.55
N PHE A 438 -1.62 -12.18 -25.50
CA PHE A 438 -1.55 -11.59 -26.83
C PHE A 438 -1.52 -12.68 -27.91
N PRO A 439 -2.63 -13.40 -28.13
CA PRO A 439 -2.71 -14.43 -29.14
C PRO A 439 -2.74 -13.80 -30.55
N THR A 440 -2.27 -14.52 -31.53
CA THR A 440 -2.35 -14.08 -32.93
C THR A 440 -3.78 -14.09 -33.47
N THR A 441 -4.67 -14.87 -32.87
CA THR A 441 -6.09 -14.94 -33.22
C THR A 441 -6.93 -15.06 -31.95
N GLY A 442 -8.11 -14.43 -31.94
CA GLY A 442 -9.01 -14.45 -30.81
C GLY A 442 -8.68 -13.43 -29.72
N VAL A 443 -9.32 -13.57 -28.57
CA VAL A 443 -9.17 -12.67 -27.41
C VAL A 443 -8.25 -13.33 -26.38
N GLY A 444 -7.18 -12.65 -26.02
CA GLY A 444 -6.27 -13.10 -24.98
C GLY A 444 -6.83 -12.87 -23.58
N LYS A 445 -6.21 -13.51 -22.59
CA LYS A 445 -6.53 -13.29 -21.19
C LYS A 445 -6.20 -11.86 -20.79
N GLY A 446 -7.04 -11.29 -19.90
CA GLY A 446 -6.90 -9.93 -19.40
C GLY A 446 -5.89 -9.80 -18.26
N GLY A 447 -5.20 -10.86 -17.90
CA GLY A 447 -4.23 -10.90 -16.82
C GLY A 447 -4.04 -12.31 -16.27
N TRP A 448 -3.41 -12.38 -15.12
CA TRP A 448 -3.06 -13.65 -14.48
C TRP A 448 -3.29 -13.58 -12.96
N TYR A 449 -3.32 -14.76 -12.33
CA TYR A 449 -3.24 -14.86 -10.89
C TYR A 449 -2.52 -16.14 -10.44
N ARG A 450 -1.94 -16.08 -9.25
CA ARG A 450 -1.28 -17.19 -8.58
C ARG A 450 -1.66 -17.17 -7.10
N SER A 451 -1.88 -18.35 -6.53
CA SER A 451 -2.10 -18.47 -5.10
C SER A 451 -0.84 -18.11 -4.31
N LEU A 452 -0.99 -17.39 -3.20
CA LEU A 452 0.13 -17.11 -2.29
C LEU A 452 0.76 -18.40 -1.72
N SER A 453 0.04 -19.51 -1.74
CA SER A 453 0.52 -20.82 -1.31
C SER A 453 1.06 -21.70 -2.43
N SER A 454 1.06 -21.23 -3.69
CA SER A 454 1.49 -22.04 -4.82
C SER A 454 3.01 -22.20 -4.88
N THR A 455 3.43 -23.35 -5.35
CA THR A 455 4.83 -23.64 -5.68
C THR A 455 5.12 -23.31 -7.15
N SER A 456 6.36 -23.52 -7.60
CA SER A 456 6.76 -23.27 -8.99
C SER A 456 5.99 -24.13 -9.99
N ASP A 457 5.61 -25.35 -9.62
CA ASP A 457 4.81 -26.26 -10.41
C ASP A 457 3.29 -25.97 -10.32
N GLY A 458 2.89 -24.95 -9.58
CA GLY A 458 1.50 -24.56 -9.39
C GLY A 458 0.71 -25.42 -8.42
N THR A 459 1.36 -26.40 -7.78
CA THR A 459 0.72 -27.13 -6.70
C THR A 459 0.57 -26.23 -5.49
N GLU A 460 -0.59 -26.27 -4.87
CA GLU A 460 -0.80 -25.55 -3.62
C GLU A 460 -0.27 -26.39 -2.48
N LYS A 461 0.45 -25.74 -1.55
CA LYS A 461 0.98 -26.43 -0.39
C LYS A 461 -0.16 -27.08 0.39
N ALA A 462 0.00 -28.39 0.62
CA ALA A 462 -0.90 -29.13 1.46
C ALA A 462 -0.65 -28.80 2.94
N ASN A 463 -1.61 -29.13 3.72
CA ASN A 463 -1.81 -28.80 5.11
C ASN A 463 -0.81 -29.18 6.14
N ASN A 464 0.06 -29.99 5.87
CA ASN A 464 0.59 -30.88 6.92
C ASN A 464 1.98 -30.53 7.34
N SER A 465 2.51 -29.49 6.90
CA SER A 465 3.78 -29.16 7.42
C SER A 465 3.82 -27.69 7.76
N PHE A 466 4.25 -26.88 7.13
CA PHE A 466 4.75 -25.59 7.50
C PHE A 466 3.76 -24.45 7.22
N ARG A 467 2.91 -24.62 6.23
CA ARG A 467 1.98 -23.57 5.81
C ARG A 467 0.65 -24.15 5.40
N ILE A 468 -0.38 -23.53 5.89
CA ILE A 468 -1.74 -23.97 5.62
C ILE A 468 -2.30 -23.17 4.45
N LYS A 469 -2.82 -23.89 3.47
CA LYS A 469 -3.57 -23.30 2.35
C LYS A 469 -4.62 -22.32 2.89
N GLY A 470 -4.63 -21.09 2.39
CA GLY A 470 -5.56 -20.05 2.81
C GLY A 470 -5.15 -19.24 4.04
N GLY A 471 -4.08 -19.63 4.74
CA GLY A 471 -3.57 -18.87 5.89
C GLY A 471 -2.72 -17.66 5.50
N LEU A 472 -2.11 -17.68 4.35
CA LEU A 472 -1.20 -16.63 3.91
C LEU A 472 -1.95 -15.37 3.47
N LYS A 473 -1.46 -14.20 3.86
CA LYS A 473 -2.10 -12.89 3.63
C LYS A 473 -1.07 -11.85 3.21
N ALA A 474 -1.42 -11.00 2.26
CA ALA A 474 -0.64 -9.82 1.94
C ALA A 474 -1.09 -8.66 2.82
N PHE A 475 -0.17 -8.10 3.61
CA PHE A 475 -0.46 -7.03 4.56
C PHE A 475 0.38 -5.77 4.36
N GLU A 476 1.31 -5.78 3.41
CA GLU A 476 2.17 -4.65 3.11
C GLU A 476 2.20 -4.38 1.61
N GLU A 477 2.57 -3.16 1.23
CA GLU A 477 2.56 -2.73 -0.15
C GLU A 477 3.43 -3.62 -1.05
N PRO A 478 2.90 -4.14 -2.16
CA PRO A 478 3.72 -4.78 -3.19
C PRO A 478 4.72 -3.80 -3.80
N MET A 479 5.90 -4.29 -4.12
CA MET A 479 6.96 -3.50 -4.75
C MET A 479 7.37 -4.12 -6.08
N ALA A 480 7.57 -3.29 -7.10
CA ALA A 480 8.13 -3.73 -8.38
C ALA A 480 9.56 -3.24 -8.53
N ILE A 481 10.47 -4.16 -8.81
CA ILE A 481 11.87 -3.86 -9.07
C ILE A 481 12.44 -4.83 -10.11
N THR A 482 13.16 -4.31 -11.09
CA THR A 482 13.87 -5.09 -12.11
C THR A 482 13.06 -6.24 -12.73
N GLY A 483 11.80 -5.97 -13.08
CA GLY A 483 10.92 -6.97 -13.69
C GLY A 483 10.32 -7.98 -12.71
N ASN A 484 10.44 -7.76 -11.41
CA ASN A 484 9.83 -8.59 -10.37
C ASN A 484 8.80 -7.81 -9.56
N LEU A 485 7.69 -8.45 -9.27
CA LEU A 485 6.72 -8.02 -8.28
C LEU A 485 7.02 -8.75 -6.97
N ILE A 486 7.40 -8.01 -5.96
CA ILE A 486 7.76 -8.52 -4.64
C ILE A 486 6.63 -8.22 -3.68
N ILE A 487 6.17 -9.22 -2.95
CA ILE A 487 5.04 -9.14 -2.04
C ILE A 487 5.47 -9.62 -0.67
N PRO A 488 5.34 -8.78 0.38
CA PRO A 488 5.42 -9.23 1.75
C PRO A 488 4.18 -10.09 2.09
N VAL A 489 4.40 -11.30 2.57
CA VAL A 489 3.33 -12.25 2.88
C VAL A 489 3.43 -12.66 4.32
N TYR A 490 2.37 -12.42 5.08
CA TYR A 490 2.27 -12.83 6.46
C TYR A 490 1.69 -14.25 6.58
N ASP A 491 2.36 -15.08 7.36
CA ASP A 491 1.94 -16.40 7.76
C ASP A 491 1.64 -16.42 9.26
N PRO A 492 0.38 -16.49 9.69
CA PRO A 492 0.03 -16.53 11.11
C PRO A 492 0.49 -17.80 11.82
N GLN A 493 0.84 -18.85 11.07
CA GLN A 493 1.38 -20.11 11.60
C GLN A 493 2.90 -20.22 11.41
N GLY A 494 3.53 -19.20 10.92
CA GLY A 494 4.98 -19.16 10.84
C GLY A 494 5.61 -19.34 12.22
N THR A 495 6.77 -19.98 12.25
CA THR A 495 7.44 -20.31 13.51
C THR A 495 7.90 -19.09 14.31
N GLY A 496 8.04 -17.95 13.66
CA GLY A 496 8.39 -16.67 14.28
C GLY A 496 9.66 -16.80 15.14
N ILE A 497 9.71 -16.02 16.21
CA ILE A 497 10.69 -16.22 17.29
C ILE A 497 10.09 -17.26 18.22
N VAL A 498 10.62 -18.46 18.18
CA VAL A 498 10.31 -19.50 19.17
C VAL A 498 10.93 -19.07 20.50
N ALA A 499 10.14 -18.47 21.37
CA ALA A 499 10.58 -18.23 22.74
C ALA A 499 10.76 -19.58 23.44
N ALA A 500 11.92 -19.79 24.07
CA ALA A 500 12.19 -20.97 24.89
C ALA A 500 11.21 -21.05 26.07
N ASP A 501 10.67 -19.93 26.51
CA ASP A 501 9.68 -19.80 27.57
C ASP A 501 8.30 -19.45 27.00
N PRO A 502 7.29 -20.33 27.14
CA PRO A 502 5.94 -20.04 26.66
C PRO A 502 5.24 -18.89 27.40
N CYS A 503 5.75 -18.45 28.53
CA CYS A 503 5.23 -17.32 29.31
C CYS A 503 5.77 -15.96 28.85
N LEU A 504 6.81 -15.93 28.00
CA LEU A 504 7.30 -14.69 27.47
C LEU A 504 6.40 -14.18 26.33
N PRO A 505 6.17 -12.86 26.23
CA PRO A 505 5.46 -12.28 25.12
C PRO A 505 6.09 -12.72 23.79
N ARG A 506 5.27 -13.28 22.89
CA ARG A 506 5.75 -13.70 21.57
C ARG A 506 5.11 -12.86 20.50
N VAL A 507 5.87 -12.62 19.45
CA VAL A 507 5.32 -12.14 18.20
C VAL A 507 4.76 -13.35 17.45
N VAL A 508 3.47 -13.30 17.11
CA VAL A 508 2.78 -14.40 16.43
C VAL A 508 3.02 -14.30 14.93
N GLY A 509 3.31 -15.45 14.32
CA GLY A 509 3.52 -15.56 12.88
C GLY A 509 4.84 -14.96 12.40
N GLU A 510 5.01 -14.96 11.10
CA GLU A 510 6.19 -14.44 10.43
C GLU A 510 5.81 -13.79 9.09
N THR A 511 6.58 -12.82 8.67
CA THR A 511 6.49 -12.24 7.33
C THR A 511 7.62 -12.78 6.48
N ASP A 512 7.28 -13.09 5.26
CA ASP A 512 8.17 -13.60 4.29
C ASP A 512 7.95 -12.87 2.93
N ARG A 513 8.83 -13.13 2.00
CA ARG A 513 8.86 -12.49 0.72
C ARG A 513 8.46 -13.46 -0.38
N GLN A 514 7.47 -13.10 -1.18
CA GLN A 514 7.16 -13.78 -2.43
C GLN A 514 7.51 -12.90 -3.63
N THR A 515 8.07 -13.52 -4.67
CA THR A 515 8.53 -12.82 -5.88
C THR A 515 7.88 -13.45 -7.10
N TYR A 516 7.30 -12.61 -7.95
CA TYR A 516 6.64 -13.00 -9.19
C TYR A 516 7.22 -12.21 -10.35
N CYS A 517 7.53 -12.88 -11.46
CA CYS A 517 8.10 -12.20 -12.63
C CYS A 517 7.02 -11.42 -13.38
N LEU A 518 7.29 -10.16 -13.66
CA LEU A 518 6.47 -9.28 -14.49
C LEU A 518 6.91 -9.39 -15.97
N PRO A 519 5.99 -9.12 -16.92
CA PRO A 519 4.59 -8.73 -16.73
C PRO A 519 3.62 -9.91 -16.57
N PHE A 520 4.02 -11.13 -16.87
CA PHE A 520 3.12 -12.24 -17.14
C PHE A 520 2.91 -13.20 -15.96
N GLY A 521 3.49 -12.92 -14.80
CA GLY A 521 3.42 -13.79 -13.63
C GLY A 521 4.22 -15.09 -13.78
N ALA A 522 5.06 -15.17 -14.82
CA ALA A 522 5.97 -16.26 -15.13
C ALA A 522 7.33 -15.70 -15.51
N CYS A 523 8.40 -16.32 -15.03
CA CYS A 523 9.77 -15.96 -15.39
C CYS A 523 10.11 -16.51 -16.76
N LEU A 524 10.64 -15.66 -17.64
CA LEU A 524 10.93 -16.01 -19.02
C LEU A 524 12.42 -15.89 -19.31
N ASN A 525 12.88 -16.76 -20.21
CA ASN A 525 14.14 -16.62 -20.91
C ASN A 525 14.01 -15.55 -22.02
N PRO A 526 15.11 -15.04 -22.57
CA PRO A 526 15.08 -14.08 -23.68
C PRO A 526 14.33 -14.57 -24.92
N ASP A 527 14.24 -15.87 -25.13
CA ASP A 527 13.50 -16.50 -26.23
C ASP A 527 11.99 -16.63 -25.96
N GLY A 528 11.52 -16.20 -24.75
CA GLY A 528 10.12 -16.24 -24.32
C GLY A 528 9.67 -17.60 -23.75
N THR A 529 10.57 -18.57 -23.59
CA THR A 529 10.31 -19.83 -22.90
C THR A 529 10.35 -19.63 -21.37
N ILE A 530 9.72 -20.53 -20.61
CA ILE A 530 9.70 -20.46 -19.15
C ILE A 530 11.11 -20.73 -18.59
N ASN A 531 11.55 -19.85 -17.71
CA ASN A 531 12.80 -20.03 -16.96
C ASN A 531 12.51 -20.71 -15.61
N SER A 532 12.53 -22.03 -15.61
CA SER A 532 12.24 -22.84 -14.41
C SER A 532 13.21 -22.57 -13.25
N ASN A 533 14.43 -22.14 -13.52
CA ASN A 533 15.42 -21.83 -12.48
C ASN A 533 15.09 -20.53 -11.72
N LYS A 534 14.36 -19.62 -12.34
CA LYS A 534 13.89 -18.37 -11.72
C LYS A 534 12.47 -18.46 -11.19
N GLU A 535 11.73 -19.52 -11.58
CA GLU A 535 10.38 -19.77 -11.12
C GLU A 535 10.35 -20.29 -9.67
N ASN A 536 10.74 -19.45 -8.75
CA ASN A 536 10.55 -19.69 -7.33
C ASN A 536 9.77 -18.53 -6.71
N PRO A 537 8.45 -18.46 -6.97
CA PRO A 537 7.64 -17.34 -6.51
C PRO A 537 7.47 -17.34 -5.00
N SER A 538 7.35 -18.53 -4.42
CA SER A 538 7.33 -18.64 -2.98
C SER A 538 8.75 -18.43 -2.50
N GLY A 539 8.99 -17.38 -1.73
CA GLY A 539 10.17 -17.29 -0.92
C GLY A 539 10.36 -18.48 0.02
N PHE A 540 9.54 -19.51 -0.10
CA PHE A 540 9.50 -20.70 0.71
C PHE A 540 10.52 -21.75 0.24
N GLN A 541 11.77 -21.45 0.43
CA GLN A 541 12.77 -22.52 0.42
C GLN A 541 12.73 -23.22 1.77
N THR A 542 12.04 -24.34 1.83
CA THR A 542 12.15 -25.24 2.98
C THR A 542 13.59 -25.74 3.05
N LYS A 543 14.25 -25.47 4.16
CA LYS A 543 15.44 -26.21 4.60
C LYS A 543 15.03 -27.28 5.56
N THR A 544 15.69 -28.41 5.51
CA THR A 544 15.48 -29.54 6.43
C THR A 544 16.70 -29.71 7.32
N GLY A 545 16.49 -30.19 8.54
CA GLY A 545 17.56 -30.64 9.44
C GLY A 545 18.35 -29.52 10.12
N SER A 546 19.66 -29.66 10.17
CA SER A 546 20.59 -28.82 10.95
C SER A 546 20.62 -27.33 10.53
N ASN A 547 19.97 -26.98 9.44
CA ASN A 547 19.88 -25.62 8.94
C ASN A 547 18.63 -24.86 9.48
N CYS A 548 17.83 -25.50 10.31
CA CYS A 548 16.68 -24.92 10.97
C CYS A 548 16.95 -24.70 12.46
N PRO A 549 16.20 -23.82 13.15
CA PRO A 549 16.27 -23.68 14.59
C PRO A 549 16.07 -25.02 15.31
N ALA A 550 16.69 -25.19 16.46
CA ALA A 550 16.61 -26.42 17.24
C ALA A 550 15.14 -26.80 17.51
N GLY A 551 14.79 -28.06 17.21
CA GLY A 551 13.42 -28.56 17.38
C GLY A 551 12.47 -28.34 16.19
N VAL A 552 12.94 -27.72 15.13
CA VAL A 552 12.14 -27.46 13.90
C VAL A 552 12.70 -28.32 12.77
N SER A 553 11.90 -29.24 12.25
CA SER A 553 12.33 -30.16 11.19
C SER A 553 12.40 -29.50 9.81
N GLU A 554 11.59 -28.47 9.58
CA GLU A 554 11.57 -27.69 8.35
C GLU A 554 11.43 -26.19 8.67
N CYS A 555 12.21 -25.35 8.06
CA CYS A 555 12.14 -23.91 8.26
C CYS A 555 12.24 -23.14 6.93
N ASN A 556 11.77 -21.90 6.93
CA ASN A 556 11.83 -21.01 5.79
C ASN A 556 13.12 -20.16 5.83
N THR A 557 13.80 -20.06 4.70
CA THR A 557 15.03 -19.28 4.56
C THR A 557 14.85 -17.85 4.12
N ASN A 558 13.63 -17.49 3.71
CA ASN A 558 13.33 -16.15 3.21
C ASN A 558 12.41 -15.37 4.16
N VAL A 559 12.38 -15.74 5.42
CA VAL A 559 11.68 -15.00 6.47
C VAL A 559 12.35 -13.65 6.66
N ILE A 560 11.54 -12.59 6.56
CA ILE A 560 12.00 -11.22 6.81
C ILE A 560 12.06 -10.97 8.32
N GLY A 561 11.16 -11.58 9.05
CA GLY A 561 11.12 -11.49 10.52
C GLY A 561 9.79 -11.95 11.10
N ALA A 562 9.77 -12.03 12.42
CA ALA A 562 8.58 -12.38 13.19
C ALA A 562 7.53 -11.26 13.12
N GLY A 563 6.25 -11.64 13.10
CA GLY A 563 5.11 -10.72 12.98
C GLY A 563 4.94 -10.14 11.59
N ILE A 564 4.13 -9.10 11.49
CA ILE A 564 3.89 -8.36 10.24
C ILE A 564 5.06 -7.39 10.02
N ARG A 565 5.73 -7.50 8.88
CA ARG A 565 6.91 -6.70 8.53
C ARG A 565 6.78 -6.14 7.13
N ASN A 566 7.20 -4.90 6.96
CA ASN A 566 7.38 -4.30 5.65
C ASN A 566 8.76 -4.65 5.06
N ILE A 567 8.84 -4.65 3.73
CA ILE A 567 10.08 -4.82 2.98
C ILE A 567 10.58 -3.43 2.59
N THR A 568 11.82 -3.12 2.95
CA THR A 568 12.48 -1.88 2.56
C THR A 568 13.82 -2.22 1.90
N PHE A 569 14.13 -1.57 0.79
CA PHE A 569 15.45 -1.65 0.19
C PHE A 569 16.36 -0.62 0.84
N VAL A 570 17.52 -1.07 1.30
CA VAL A 570 18.56 -0.21 1.85
C VAL A 570 19.85 -0.35 1.05
N PRO A 571 20.64 0.71 0.90
CA PRO A 571 21.98 0.60 0.31
C PRO A 571 22.85 -0.34 1.18
N LYS A 572 23.62 -1.22 0.55
CA LYS A 572 24.59 -2.05 1.28
C LYS A 572 25.73 -1.18 1.80
N ARG A 573 25.95 -1.20 3.12
CA ARG A 573 26.87 -0.30 3.82
C ARG A 573 28.35 -0.55 3.57
N ASP A 574 28.75 -1.75 3.15
CA ASP A 574 30.14 -2.22 3.22
C ASP A 574 30.93 -2.11 1.92
N GLU A 575 30.37 -1.52 0.88
CA GLU A 575 31.12 -1.25 -0.35
C GLU A 575 31.29 0.26 -0.54
N PRO A 576 32.53 0.75 -0.67
CA PRO A 576 32.76 2.14 -1.03
C PRO A 576 32.08 2.42 -2.38
N PRO A 577 31.54 3.62 -2.61
CA PRO A 577 30.91 3.96 -3.87
C PRO A 577 31.96 3.82 -4.97
N VAL A 578 31.84 2.78 -5.78
CA VAL A 578 32.65 2.62 -6.98
C VAL A 578 32.15 3.68 -7.94
N THR A 579 33.01 4.62 -8.27
CA THR A 579 32.72 5.67 -9.26
C THR A 579 32.15 5.02 -10.52
N ASN A 580 30.89 5.37 -10.86
CA ASN A 580 30.10 4.89 -11.99
C ASN A 580 29.40 3.52 -11.85
N SER A 581 29.27 2.94 -10.67
CA SER A 581 28.40 1.78 -10.46
C SER A 581 27.23 2.12 -9.55
N CYS A 582 26.06 1.65 -9.92
CA CYS A 582 24.90 1.60 -9.06
C CYS A 582 25.25 0.80 -7.80
N GLY A 583 25.02 1.36 -6.62
CA GLY A 583 25.23 0.64 -5.36
C GLY A 583 24.36 -0.62 -5.29
N LYS A 584 24.83 -1.63 -4.61
CA LYS A 584 24.00 -2.80 -4.30
C LYS A 584 22.89 -2.40 -3.34
N LEU A 585 21.67 -2.85 -3.63
CA LEU A 585 20.51 -2.73 -2.76
C LEU A 585 20.33 -4.03 -1.99
N GLN A 586 20.06 -3.93 -0.71
CA GLN A 586 19.78 -5.05 0.17
C GLN A 586 18.38 -4.87 0.78
N LEU A 587 17.66 -5.98 0.97
CA LEU A 587 16.42 -5.94 1.72
C LEU A 587 16.70 -5.75 3.21
N SER A 588 15.98 -4.83 3.84
CA SER A 588 16.05 -4.67 5.29
C SER A 588 15.56 -5.95 5.99
N GLY A 589 16.25 -6.33 7.06
CA GLY A 589 15.91 -7.51 7.88
C GLY A 589 16.51 -8.83 7.40
N ASN A 590 17.25 -8.86 6.30
CA ASN A 590 17.96 -10.06 5.87
C ASN A 590 19.48 -9.86 6.00
N GLU A 591 20.02 -10.06 7.17
CA GLU A 591 21.46 -9.94 7.46
C GLU A 591 22.31 -11.03 6.79
N ASN A 592 21.69 -12.08 6.28
CA ASN A 592 22.37 -13.26 5.73
C ASN A 592 22.52 -13.29 4.19
N GLY A 593 22.42 -12.15 3.51
CA GLY A 593 23.01 -11.98 2.18
C GLY A 593 22.31 -12.62 0.98
N THR A 594 21.09 -13.17 1.10
CA THR A 594 20.39 -13.82 -0.03
C THR A 594 19.34 -12.93 -0.70
N GLY A 595 19.63 -11.70 -0.95
CA GLY A 595 18.68 -10.76 -1.57
C GLY A 595 19.36 -9.48 -2.00
N GLU A 596 20.58 -9.60 -2.56
CA GLU A 596 21.26 -8.45 -3.14
C GLU A 596 20.74 -8.18 -4.54
N TRP A 597 20.30 -6.97 -4.79
CA TRP A 597 20.01 -6.47 -6.13
C TRP A 597 21.12 -5.53 -6.56
N GLN A 598 21.69 -5.79 -7.69
CA GLN A 598 22.60 -4.87 -8.36
C GLN A 598 21.78 -4.05 -9.36
N CYS A 599 21.85 -2.75 -9.27
CA CYS A 599 21.32 -1.90 -10.33
C CYS A 599 22.05 -2.23 -11.63
N THR A 600 21.33 -2.66 -12.65
CA THR A 600 21.91 -3.09 -13.91
C THR A 600 22.18 -1.94 -14.88
N SER A 601 21.76 -0.72 -14.56
CA SER A 601 22.05 0.45 -15.37
C SER A 601 21.90 1.75 -14.56
N HIS A 602 22.85 2.66 -14.72
CA HIS A 602 22.60 4.07 -14.50
C HIS A 602 21.59 4.53 -15.55
N LEU A 603 20.35 4.69 -15.15
CA LEU A 603 19.47 5.59 -15.87
C LEU A 603 19.98 7.01 -15.55
N LEU A 604 20.96 7.47 -16.32
CA LEU A 604 21.13 8.90 -16.47
C LEU A 604 19.81 9.40 -17.03
N PRO A 605 19.13 10.37 -16.39
CA PRO A 605 17.99 11.01 -16.99
C PRO A 605 18.49 11.79 -18.20
N VAL A 606 18.60 11.14 -19.31
CA VAL A 606 18.74 11.80 -20.61
C VAL A 606 17.35 12.35 -20.87
N ARG A 607 17.15 13.63 -20.61
CA ARG A 607 15.94 14.34 -20.99
C ARG A 607 15.85 14.32 -22.51
N TRP A 608 15.08 13.40 -23.07
CA TRP A 608 14.61 13.50 -24.43
C TRP A 608 13.44 14.52 -24.44
N TYR A 609 13.75 15.75 -24.84
CA TYR A 609 12.72 16.70 -25.23
C TYR A 609 12.44 16.48 -26.73
N GLU A 610 11.49 15.66 -27.08
CA GLU A 610 10.81 15.81 -28.36
C GLU A 610 9.75 16.90 -28.19
N ARG A 611 10.07 18.11 -28.63
CA ARG A 611 9.07 19.14 -28.92
C ARG A 611 8.42 18.74 -30.24
N TYR A 612 7.28 18.12 -30.19
CA TYR A 612 6.38 18.14 -31.34
C TYR A 612 5.83 19.58 -31.49
N ARG A 613 6.19 20.20 -32.60
CA ARG A 613 5.54 21.45 -33.08
C ARG A 613 4.15 21.14 -33.59
#